data_834c5382901bd3939274aaaff0201c1c
#
_entry.id   834c5382901bd3939274aaaff0201c1c
#
_cell.length_a   1.000
_cell.length_b   1.000
_cell.length_c   1.000
_cell.angle_alpha   90.00
_cell.angle_beta   90.00
_cell.angle_gamma   90.00
#
_symmetry.space_group_name_H-M   'P 1'
#
loop_
_entity.id
_entity.type
_entity.pdbx_description
1 polymer ?
#
loop_
_entity_poly.entity_id
_entity_poly.type
_entity_poly.pdbx_seq_one_letter_code
_entity_poly.pdbx_strand_id
1 'polypeptide(L)'
;MVELLRKDQKVENTWDLESMFKTNEDFWNQFKEVEKLIPEIKNYRGKVKEGAEALLEVFKVEEDMSLKMEQLTIYAFLRKDQDSTNAEYGEIYAKTMNLNSKFDAEWSFLKPELLSIEEDVLSGYVEELEDLKVYKFKLEKLNKKRPHTLDAEQERIVAMAAEALDASDETFSALNNADVKFEEVEDKDGNKHTLTHGTYGTYMESTDRVLRKNTFHALYNYFKKHNNTLASTLGGNLKKKKYYADVHKYSSTRNNALSNNLIPEEVYDNLVTVVNEKIPALQRYYNLHKRAKGFEDFRLYDRSVSIVKGEPLKFTFEEARDIVLEAVKPMGEEYVNDMRKAFTERWIDVYPNKGKRSGAYSWGGYTTKPFVLLNFDGTLNDVYTLIHELGHSMHSYYTRKHQPYVYGDYSIFVAEVASTCNEALLTEYLYNKFEKEGNKNGMLRVLNQALSGFTATVYRQTQFAEFEHKINQHLQNGGALTAEYFNTEYFNLIKKYYGDVFTYDEDIKYEWSRVPHFYYNYYVYQYATGYSAAQALSKLILEDSKNAKVYIDEFLSKGCSNYPIEVLKNAGVDMSKPEPIELALQDFEEKIEKFEKLYF
;
A
#
# COMPACT_ATOMS: atom_id res chain seq x y z
N MET A 1 7.44 16.46 25.92
CA MET A 1 8.74 15.76 26.08
C MET A 1 9.77 16.45 25.20
N VAL A 2 11.04 16.55 25.64
CA VAL A 2 12.11 17.05 24.76
C VAL A 2 12.32 15.98 23.68
N GLU A 3 12.26 16.38 22.42
CA GLU A 3 12.49 15.48 21.28
C GLU A 3 13.94 14.98 21.32
N LEU A 4 14.13 13.66 21.40
CA LEU A 4 15.46 13.05 21.45
C LEU A 4 16.21 13.27 20.14
N LEU A 5 17.52 13.45 20.20
CA LEU A 5 18.38 13.41 19.02
C LEU A 5 18.70 11.96 18.65
N ARG A 6 19.01 11.70 17.38
CA ARG A 6 19.40 10.37 16.91
C ARG A 6 20.49 9.74 17.77
N LYS A 7 21.53 10.49 18.11
CA LYS A 7 22.67 10.02 18.93
C LYS A 7 22.31 9.63 20.36
N ASP A 8 21.14 10.06 20.85
CA ASP A 8 20.66 9.81 22.22
C ASP A 8 19.77 8.56 22.29
N GLN A 9 19.44 7.96 21.10
CA GLN A 9 18.71 6.70 21.04
C GLN A 9 19.62 5.54 21.50
N LYS A 10 19.04 4.60 22.24
CA LYS A 10 19.74 3.38 22.60
C LYS A 10 19.94 2.51 21.36
N VAL A 11 21.11 1.91 21.21
CA VAL A 11 21.49 1.11 20.05
C VAL A 11 20.51 -0.06 19.83
N GLU A 12 20.03 -0.69 20.90
CA GLU A 12 19.06 -1.78 20.84
C GLU A 12 17.72 -1.39 20.22
N ASN A 13 17.38 -0.10 20.23
CA ASN A 13 16.14 0.45 19.65
C ASN A 13 16.34 1.04 18.26
N THR A 14 17.46 0.78 17.63
CA THR A 14 17.81 1.24 16.30
C THR A 14 18.14 0.07 15.40
N TRP A 15 17.87 0.19 14.12
CA TRP A 15 18.23 -0.86 13.16
C TRP A 15 19.75 -1.02 12.98
N ASP A 16 20.18 -2.23 12.56
CA ASP A 16 21.57 -2.60 12.34
C ASP A 16 21.97 -2.39 10.89
N LEU A 17 22.28 -1.14 10.52
CA LEU A 17 22.74 -0.80 9.17
C LEU A 17 24.19 -1.24 8.92
N GLU A 18 24.95 -1.49 9.98
CA GLU A 18 26.31 -2.02 9.94
C GLU A 18 26.36 -3.44 9.35
N SER A 19 25.24 -4.15 9.34
CA SER A 19 25.13 -5.44 8.64
C SER A 19 25.20 -5.33 7.12
N MET A 20 24.89 -4.17 6.54
CA MET A 20 25.06 -3.90 5.11
C MET A 20 26.45 -3.34 4.79
N PHE A 21 26.83 -2.27 5.46
CA PHE A 21 28.17 -1.66 5.33
C PHE A 21 28.68 -1.35 6.73
N LYS A 22 29.82 -1.92 7.09
CA LYS A 22 30.44 -1.71 8.39
C LYS A 22 30.82 -0.26 8.64
N THR A 23 31.22 0.42 7.57
CA THR A 23 31.63 1.82 7.57
C THR A 23 31.08 2.57 6.36
N ASN A 24 31.03 3.90 6.42
CA ASN A 24 30.72 4.72 5.25
C ASN A 24 31.77 4.56 4.14
N GLU A 25 33.03 4.19 4.48
CA GLU A 25 34.06 3.91 3.48
C GLU A 25 33.71 2.65 2.66
N ASP A 26 33.19 1.60 3.29
CA ASP A 26 32.74 0.39 2.57
C ASP A 26 31.62 0.71 1.58
N PHE A 27 30.67 1.56 2.00
CA PHE A 27 29.62 2.07 1.11
C PHE A 27 30.20 2.81 -0.09
N TRP A 28 31.12 3.76 0.13
CA TRP A 28 31.73 4.54 -0.95
C TRP A 28 32.60 3.68 -1.89
N ASN A 29 33.19 2.61 -1.39
CA ASN A 29 33.95 1.67 -2.22
C ASN A 29 33.02 0.94 -3.20
N GLN A 30 31.90 0.39 -2.71
CA GLN A 30 30.89 -0.24 -3.60
C GLN A 30 30.24 0.77 -4.54
N PHE A 31 29.96 2.00 -4.08
CA PHE A 31 29.47 3.07 -4.93
C PHE A 31 30.39 3.34 -6.13
N LYS A 32 31.69 3.49 -5.89
CA LYS A 32 32.70 3.71 -6.94
C LYS A 32 32.84 2.49 -7.87
N GLU A 33 32.68 1.28 -7.34
CA GLU A 33 32.65 0.06 -8.15
C GLU A 33 31.49 0.09 -9.14
N VAL A 34 30.26 0.31 -8.66
CA VAL A 34 29.07 0.40 -9.51
C VAL A 34 29.19 1.55 -10.51
N GLU A 35 29.67 2.73 -10.08
CA GLU A 35 29.88 3.89 -10.96
C GLU A 35 30.82 3.58 -12.14
N LYS A 36 31.86 2.74 -11.93
CA LYS A 36 32.78 2.30 -13.00
C LYS A 36 32.13 1.27 -13.92
N LEU A 37 31.20 0.43 -13.42
CA LEU A 37 30.57 -0.63 -14.20
C LEU A 37 29.44 -0.08 -15.09
N ILE A 38 28.76 0.97 -14.71
CA ILE A 38 27.63 1.55 -15.48
C ILE A 38 28.02 1.85 -16.95
N PRO A 39 29.15 2.50 -17.28
CA PRO A 39 29.51 2.73 -18.68
C PRO A 39 29.78 1.46 -19.49
N GLU A 40 30.05 0.32 -18.84
CA GLU A 40 30.31 -0.96 -19.52
C GLU A 40 29.02 -1.65 -19.95
N ILE A 41 27.86 -1.26 -19.40
CA ILE A 41 26.53 -1.82 -19.74
C ILE A 41 26.24 -1.69 -21.24
N LYS A 42 26.72 -0.62 -21.89
CA LYS A 42 26.60 -0.44 -23.35
C LYS A 42 27.15 -1.60 -24.17
N ASN A 43 28.13 -2.35 -23.65
CA ASN A 43 28.74 -3.48 -24.33
C ASN A 43 27.80 -4.69 -24.46
N TYR A 44 26.70 -4.68 -23.71
CA TYR A 44 25.64 -5.72 -23.73
C TYR A 44 24.50 -5.42 -24.70
N ARG A 45 24.46 -4.22 -25.28
CA ARG A 45 23.47 -3.85 -26.30
C ARG A 45 23.59 -4.75 -27.53
N GLY A 46 22.46 -5.35 -27.92
CA GLY A 46 22.37 -6.29 -29.04
C GLY A 46 22.69 -7.73 -28.70
N LYS A 47 23.42 -8.01 -27.62
CA LYS A 47 23.86 -9.36 -27.24
C LYS A 47 22.73 -10.36 -27.01
N VAL A 48 21.58 -9.92 -26.47
CA VAL A 48 20.44 -10.82 -26.21
C VAL A 48 19.90 -11.52 -27.46
N LYS A 49 20.27 -11.04 -28.67
CA LYS A 49 19.88 -11.63 -29.96
C LYS A 49 20.88 -12.67 -30.49
N GLU A 50 22.06 -12.78 -29.89
CA GLU A 50 23.13 -13.63 -30.37
C GLU A 50 22.92 -15.12 -30.02
N GLY A 51 22.03 -15.42 -29.05
CA GLY A 51 21.68 -16.80 -28.65
C GLY A 51 21.47 -16.96 -27.16
N ALA A 52 21.18 -18.18 -26.75
CA ALA A 52 20.85 -18.54 -25.37
C ALA A 52 21.95 -18.20 -24.35
N GLU A 53 23.23 -18.53 -24.69
CA GLU A 53 24.37 -18.26 -23.81
C GLU A 53 24.58 -16.75 -23.59
N ALA A 54 24.47 -15.95 -24.67
CA ALA A 54 24.58 -14.49 -24.58
C ALA A 54 23.44 -13.86 -23.79
N LEU A 55 22.21 -14.35 -23.95
CA LEU A 55 21.07 -13.92 -23.14
C LEU A 55 21.30 -14.20 -21.65
N LEU A 56 21.80 -15.41 -21.32
CA LEU A 56 22.11 -15.78 -19.94
C LEU A 56 23.21 -14.90 -19.34
N GLU A 57 24.26 -14.59 -20.12
CA GLU A 57 25.34 -13.67 -19.69
C GLU A 57 24.77 -12.31 -19.32
N VAL A 58 23.91 -11.74 -20.19
CA VAL A 58 23.28 -10.42 -19.95
C VAL A 58 22.45 -10.44 -18.68
N PHE A 59 21.62 -11.48 -18.46
CA PHE A 59 20.80 -11.59 -17.25
C PHE A 59 21.65 -11.71 -15.98
N LYS A 60 22.70 -12.51 -16.00
CA LYS A 60 23.61 -12.67 -14.85
C LYS A 60 24.33 -11.36 -14.50
N VAL A 61 24.73 -10.59 -15.50
CA VAL A 61 25.38 -9.28 -15.29
C VAL A 61 24.37 -8.24 -14.79
N GLU A 62 23.17 -8.19 -15.38
CA GLU A 62 22.07 -7.33 -14.90
C GLU A 62 21.78 -7.60 -13.42
N GLU A 63 21.66 -8.88 -13.04
CA GLU A 63 21.36 -9.33 -11.69
C GLU A 63 22.47 -8.95 -10.70
N ASP A 64 23.75 -9.23 -11.00
CA ASP A 64 24.88 -8.87 -10.12
C ASP A 64 24.97 -7.36 -9.88
N MET A 65 24.82 -6.58 -10.94
CA MET A 65 24.84 -5.12 -10.82
C MET A 65 23.62 -4.58 -10.08
N SER A 66 22.44 -5.15 -10.32
CA SER A 66 21.21 -4.76 -9.64
C SER A 66 21.26 -5.04 -8.13
N LEU A 67 21.81 -6.17 -7.71
CA LEU A 67 22.03 -6.50 -6.29
C LEU A 67 22.93 -5.45 -5.60
N LYS A 68 24.00 -5.04 -6.24
CA LYS A 68 24.90 -4.02 -5.70
C LYS A 68 24.23 -2.65 -5.62
N MET A 69 23.47 -2.27 -6.66
CA MET A 69 22.74 -0.99 -6.70
C MET A 69 21.60 -0.95 -5.68
N GLU A 70 20.87 -2.07 -5.52
CA GLU A 70 19.81 -2.23 -4.52
C GLU A 70 20.35 -2.00 -3.10
N GLN A 71 21.47 -2.63 -2.75
CA GLN A 71 22.10 -2.48 -1.43
C GLN A 71 22.51 -1.03 -1.14
N LEU A 72 23.11 -0.34 -2.13
CA LEU A 72 23.45 1.08 -2.02
C LEU A 72 22.19 1.95 -1.81
N THR A 73 21.15 1.67 -2.59
CA THR A 73 19.89 2.42 -2.53
C THR A 73 19.22 2.28 -1.17
N ILE A 74 19.08 1.07 -0.66
CA ILE A 74 18.47 0.80 0.64
C ILE A 74 19.24 1.49 1.75
N TYR A 75 20.56 1.32 1.79
CA TYR A 75 21.41 1.99 2.80
C TYR A 75 21.23 3.50 2.79
N ALA A 76 21.26 4.10 1.60
CA ALA A 76 21.14 5.55 1.45
C ALA A 76 19.78 6.08 1.97
N PHE A 77 18.68 5.39 1.65
CA PHE A 77 17.35 5.73 2.14
C PHE A 77 17.24 5.59 3.67
N LEU A 78 17.67 4.44 4.20
CA LEU A 78 17.58 4.16 5.65
C LEU A 78 18.42 5.16 6.46
N ARG A 79 19.62 5.53 5.98
CA ARG A 79 20.45 6.58 6.61
C ARG A 79 19.75 7.93 6.63
N LYS A 80 19.12 8.32 5.52
CA LYS A 80 18.38 9.58 5.43
C LYS A 80 17.12 9.55 6.33
N ASP A 81 16.39 8.45 6.34
CA ASP A 81 15.12 8.35 7.06
C ASP A 81 15.29 8.29 8.58
N GLN A 82 16.42 7.79 9.10
CA GLN A 82 16.72 7.81 10.53
C GLN A 82 17.04 9.23 11.05
N ASP A 83 17.59 10.11 10.20
CA ASP A 83 17.90 11.52 10.54
C ASP A 83 18.09 12.36 9.27
N SER A 84 17.03 12.96 8.79
CA SER A 84 17.03 13.84 7.61
C SER A 84 17.77 15.17 7.82
N THR A 85 18.16 15.50 9.06
CA THR A 85 18.94 16.72 9.38
C THR A 85 20.45 16.50 9.22
N ASN A 86 20.89 15.27 9.06
CA ASN A 86 22.30 14.93 8.87
C ASN A 86 22.73 15.19 7.42
N ALA A 87 23.66 16.14 7.23
CA ALA A 87 24.12 16.54 5.90
C ALA A 87 24.85 15.42 5.14
N GLU A 88 25.61 14.57 5.84
CA GLU A 88 26.29 13.40 5.23
C GLU A 88 25.28 12.40 4.69
N TYR A 89 24.22 12.10 5.42
CA TYR A 89 23.16 11.19 4.96
C TYR A 89 22.39 11.78 3.78
N GLY A 90 22.19 13.10 3.77
CA GLY A 90 21.63 13.81 2.63
C GLY A 90 22.51 13.70 1.38
N GLU A 91 23.83 13.78 1.53
CA GLU A 91 24.81 13.62 0.42
C GLU A 91 24.82 12.19 -0.11
N ILE A 92 24.90 11.19 0.78
CA ILE A 92 24.83 9.77 0.43
C ILE A 92 23.57 9.51 -0.41
N TYR A 93 22.42 9.95 0.08
CA TYR A 93 21.15 9.78 -0.62
C TYR A 93 21.13 10.43 -2.00
N ALA A 94 21.50 11.72 -2.10
CA ALA A 94 21.45 12.44 -3.37
C ALA A 94 22.36 11.83 -4.44
N LYS A 95 23.59 11.45 -4.06
CA LYS A 95 24.54 10.80 -4.98
C LYS A 95 24.05 9.43 -5.42
N THR A 96 23.48 8.65 -4.51
CA THR A 96 22.94 7.32 -4.83
C THR A 96 21.76 7.41 -5.79
N MET A 97 20.82 8.37 -5.59
CA MET A 97 19.71 8.55 -6.52
C MET A 97 20.17 8.97 -7.91
N ASN A 98 21.20 9.80 -8.01
CA ASN A 98 21.79 10.14 -9.31
C ASN A 98 22.46 8.92 -9.99
N LEU A 99 23.16 8.09 -9.20
CA LEU A 99 23.77 6.87 -9.71
C LEU A 99 22.70 5.88 -10.20
N ASN A 100 21.62 5.70 -9.43
CA ASN A 100 20.50 4.84 -9.81
C ASN A 100 19.83 5.30 -11.11
N SER A 101 19.63 6.61 -11.29
CA SER A 101 19.07 7.15 -12.53
C SER A 101 19.95 6.85 -13.75
N LYS A 102 21.28 6.90 -13.60
CA LYS A 102 22.22 6.53 -14.67
C LYS A 102 22.17 5.02 -14.95
N PHE A 103 22.11 4.22 -13.90
CA PHE A 103 22.01 2.77 -13.99
C PHE A 103 20.74 2.34 -14.76
N ASP A 104 19.58 2.88 -14.40
CA ASP A 104 18.31 2.60 -15.07
C ASP A 104 18.32 3.05 -16.53
N ALA A 105 18.92 4.21 -16.81
CA ALA A 105 19.04 4.74 -18.17
C ALA A 105 19.91 3.84 -19.06
N GLU A 106 21.02 3.29 -18.56
CA GLU A 106 21.88 2.40 -19.34
C GLU A 106 21.23 1.04 -19.60
N TRP A 107 20.47 0.45 -18.64
CA TRP A 107 19.75 -0.81 -18.82
C TRP A 107 18.42 -0.67 -19.60
N SER A 108 17.98 0.53 -19.91
CA SER A 108 16.68 0.79 -20.58
C SER A 108 16.50 0.07 -21.92
N PHE A 109 17.60 -0.30 -22.60
CA PHE A 109 17.59 -1.03 -23.88
C PHE A 109 17.11 -2.48 -23.75
N LEU A 110 17.29 -3.11 -22.59
CA LEU A 110 17.14 -4.57 -22.44
C LEU A 110 15.72 -5.04 -22.78
N LYS A 111 14.72 -4.39 -22.22
CA LYS A 111 13.31 -4.76 -22.47
C LYS A 111 12.88 -4.60 -23.93
N PRO A 112 13.16 -3.48 -24.63
CA PRO A 112 12.90 -3.34 -26.08
C PRO A 112 13.64 -4.41 -26.92
N GLU A 113 14.88 -4.72 -26.59
CA GLU A 113 15.63 -5.74 -27.31
C GLU A 113 15.03 -7.13 -27.15
N LEU A 114 14.65 -7.53 -25.93
CA LEU A 114 13.95 -8.78 -25.68
C LEU A 114 12.62 -8.87 -26.45
N LEU A 115 11.86 -7.79 -26.49
CA LEU A 115 10.60 -7.71 -27.24
C LEU A 115 10.81 -7.72 -28.77
N SER A 116 12.00 -7.40 -29.26
CA SER A 116 12.33 -7.47 -30.69
C SER A 116 12.73 -8.88 -31.18
N ILE A 117 12.96 -9.83 -30.24
CA ILE A 117 13.19 -11.25 -30.57
C ILE A 117 11.83 -11.92 -30.70
N GLU A 118 11.60 -12.72 -31.75
CA GLU A 118 10.36 -13.47 -31.90
C GLU A 118 10.12 -14.41 -30.71
N GLU A 119 8.86 -14.58 -30.32
CA GLU A 119 8.49 -15.34 -29.13
C GLU A 119 8.99 -16.77 -29.17
N ASP A 120 8.87 -17.44 -30.33
CA ASP A 120 9.32 -18.82 -30.53
C ASP A 120 10.85 -18.95 -30.39
N VAL A 121 11.62 -17.95 -30.87
CA VAL A 121 13.07 -17.90 -30.73
C VAL A 121 13.46 -17.75 -29.27
N LEU A 122 12.82 -16.82 -28.57
CA LEU A 122 13.10 -16.58 -27.14
C LEU A 122 12.74 -17.78 -26.28
N SER A 123 11.63 -18.44 -26.59
CA SER A 123 11.22 -19.70 -25.94
C SER A 123 12.20 -20.84 -26.26
N GLY A 124 12.73 -20.89 -27.50
CA GLY A 124 13.77 -21.82 -27.90
C GLY A 124 15.05 -21.69 -27.07
N TYR A 125 15.49 -20.45 -26.78
CA TYR A 125 16.65 -20.22 -25.91
C TYR A 125 16.46 -20.77 -24.50
N VAL A 126 15.23 -20.65 -23.94
CA VAL A 126 14.91 -21.18 -22.60
C VAL A 126 14.93 -22.71 -22.57
N GLU A 127 14.50 -23.36 -23.66
CA GLU A 127 14.52 -24.83 -23.74
C GLU A 127 15.93 -25.38 -24.07
N GLU A 128 16.76 -24.59 -24.78
CA GLU A 128 18.13 -24.95 -25.12
C GLU A 128 19.07 -24.97 -23.92
N LEU A 129 18.91 -24.00 -22.98
CA LEU A 129 19.84 -23.79 -21.88
C LEU A 129 19.14 -23.90 -20.51
N GLU A 130 19.47 -24.94 -19.72
CA GLU A 130 18.85 -25.22 -18.42
C GLU A 130 18.86 -24.01 -17.47
N ASP A 131 19.99 -23.27 -17.42
CA ASP A 131 20.15 -22.09 -16.56
C ASP A 131 19.19 -20.94 -16.94
N LEU A 132 18.64 -20.91 -18.16
CA LEU A 132 17.63 -19.93 -18.55
C LEU A 132 16.23 -20.25 -18.06
N LYS A 133 15.95 -21.48 -17.65
CA LYS A 133 14.61 -21.90 -17.18
C LYS A 133 14.17 -21.11 -15.95
N VAL A 134 15.10 -20.64 -15.13
CA VAL A 134 14.79 -19.75 -14.01
C VAL A 134 14.13 -18.44 -14.45
N TYR A 135 14.40 -17.96 -15.67
CA TYR A 135 13.81 -16.74 -16.21
C TYR A 135 12.55 -16.97 -17.05
N LYS A 136 12.08 -18.23 -17.18
CA LYS A 136 10.95 -18.58 -18.03
C LYS A 136 9.72 -17.71 -17.75
N PHE A 137 9.31 -17.59 -16.50
CA PHE A 137 8.13 -16.80 -16.13
C PHE A 137 8.34 -15.28 -16.35
N LYS A 138 9.56 -14.75 -16.12
CA LYS A 138 9.92 -13.34 -16.47
C LYS A 138 9.68 -13.10 -17.97
N LEU A 139 10.11 -14.03 -18.82
CA LEU A 139 9.96 -13.93 -20.28
C LEU A 139 8.52 -14.14 -20.74
N GLU A 140 7.77 -15.06 -20.14
CA GLU A 140 6.33 -15.24 -20.39
C GLU A 140 5.53 -13.96 -20.07
N LYS A 141 5.80 -13.34 -18.94
CA LYS A 141 5.19 -12.02 -18.58
C LYS A 141 5.52 -10.94 -19.59
N LEU A 142 6.77 -10.93 -20.08
CA LEU A 142 7.20 -9.98 -21.11
C LEU A 142 6.45 -10.21 -22.42
N ASN A 143 6.34 -11.47 -22.85
CA ASN A 143 5.66 -11.86 -24.09
C ASN A 143 4.17 -11.44 -24.10
N LYS A 144 3.50 -11.51 -22.95
CA LYS A 144 2.11 -11.03 -22.82
C LYS A 144 1.92 -9.53 -23.10
N LYS A 145 3.00 -8.75 -23.04
CA LYS A 145 2.97 -7.31 -23.39
C LYS A 145 3.18 -7.04 -24.88
N ARG A 146 3.57 -8.03 -25.71
CA ARG A 146 3.82 -7.84 -27.14
C ARG A 146 2.63 -7.25 -27.92
N PRO A 147 1.38 -7.71 -27.74
CA PRO A 147 0.22 -7.14 -28.45
C PRO A 147 0.00 -5.66 -28.13
N HIS A 148 0.54 -5.21 -27.01
CA HIS A 148 0.42 -3.86 -26.46
C HIS A 148 1.72 -3.05 -26.53
N THR A 149 2.67 -3.49 -27.34
CA THR A 149 3.94 -2.79 -27.56
C THR A 149 3.96 -2.28 -28.99
N LEU A 150 4.32 -1.03 -29.16
CA LEU A 150 4.46 -0.38 -30.45
C LEU A 150 5.87 -0.63 -31.03
N ASP A 151 6.11 -0.19 -32.27
CA ASP A 151 7.48 -0.16 -32.78
C ASP A 151 8.32 0.90 -32.05
N ALA A 152 9.65 0.77 -32.16
CA ALA A 152 10.57 1.60 -31.38
C ALA A 152 10.41 3.11 -31.63
N GLU A 153 10.07 3.53 -32.86
CA GLU A 153 9.88 4.94 -33.17
C GLU A 153 8.55 5.47 -32.62
N GLN A 154 7.50 4.67 -32.67
CA GLN A 154 6.21 4.99 -32.06
C GLN A 154 6.32 5.08 -30.55
N GLU A 155 6.99 4.12 -29.87
CA GLU A 155 7.24 4.18 -28.41
C GLU A 155 8.07 5.43 -28.05
N ARG A 156 9.06 5.80 -28.88
CA ARG A 156 9.85 7.01 -28.67
C ARG A 156 8.98 8.28 -28.74
N ILE A 157 8.06 8.35 -29.71
CA ILE A 157 7.15 9.50 -29.83
C ILE A 157 6.20 9.55 -28.62
N VAL A 158 5.65 8.41 -28.19
CA VAL A 158 4.78 8.32 -27.00
C VAL A 158 5.52 8.76 -25.75
N ALA A 159 6.77 8.31 -25.58
CA ALA A 159 7.61 8.70 -24.45
C ALA A 159 7.91 10.21 -24.42
N MET A 160 8.13 10.84 -25.58
CA MET A 160 8.34 12.30 -25.66
C MET A 160 7.12 13.12 -25.25
N ALA A 161 5.91 12.56 -25.30
CA ALA A 161 4.69 13.24 -24.86
C ALA A 161 4.47 13.14 -23.33
N ALA A 162 5.23 12.29 -22.62
CA ALA A 162 4.99 11.98 -21.20
C ALA A 162 4.98 13.23 -20.32
N GLU A 163 6.01 14.09 -20.42
CA GLU A 163 6.13 15.32 -19.63
C GLU A 163 4.91 16.25 -19.82
N ALA A 164 4.47 16.43 -21.06
CA ALA A 164 3.29 17.25 -21.35
C ALA A 164 1.98 16.63 -20.83
N LEU A 165 1.89 15.30 -20.84
CA LEU A 165 0.72 14.56 -20.35
C LEU A 165 0.67 14.53 -18.82
N ASP A 166 1.80 14.69 -18.12
CA ASP A 166 1.88 14.69 -16.65
C ASP A 166 1.49 16.05 -16.03
N ALA A 167 1.35 17.11 -16.84
CA ALA A 167 1.03 18.47 -16.37
C ALA A 167 -0.23 18.54 -15.47
N SER A 168 -1.23 17.67 -15.72
CA SER A 168 -2.44 17.61 -14.88
C SER A 168 -2.16 17.10 -13.47
N ASP A 169 -1.28 16.11 -13.34
CA ASP A 169 -0.89 15.48 -12.08
C ASP A 169 -0.01 16.45 -11.27
N GLU A 170 0.91 17.13 -11.94
CA GLU A 170 1.77 18.16 -11.34
C GLU A 170 0.94 19.34 -10.85
N THR A 171 -0.03 19.82 -11.64
CA THR A 171 -0.92 20.91 -11.24
C THR A 171 -1.77 20.52 -10.03
N PHE A 172 -2.30 19.29 -10.01
CA PHE A 172 -3.01 18.79 -8.83
C PHE A 172 -2.09 18.76 -7.60
N SER A 173 -0.88 18.23 -7.75
CA SER A 173 0.10 18.15 -6.66
C SER A 173 0.45 19.54 -6.11
N ALA A 174 0.67 20.52 -6.99
CA ALA A 174 0.93 21.90 -6.58
C ALA A 174 -0.23 22.50 -5.79
N LEU A 175 -1.48 22.38 -6.30
CA LEU A 175 -2.68 22.88 -5.63
C LEU A 175 -2.94 22.20 -4.28
N ASN A 176 -2.78 20.87 -4.23
CA ASN A 176 -3.14 20.08 -3.05
C ASN A 176 -2.07 20.10 -1.96
N ASN A 177 -0.79 20.30 -2.30
CA ASN A 177 0.31 20.17 -1.36
C ASN A 177 1.07 21.48 -1.09
N ALA A 178 1.29 22.29 -2.14
CA ALA A 178 2.09 23.52 -2.03
C ALA A 178 1.25 24.77 -1.78
N ASP A 179 0.17 24.94 -2.55
CA ASP A 179 -0.65 26.17 -2.51
C ASP A 179 -1.80 26.10 -1.50
N VAL A 180 -2.08 24.90 -0.97
CA VAL A 180 -3.20 24.69 -0.05
C VAL A 180 -3.05 25.51 1.21
N LYS A 181 -4.05 26.36 1.47
CA LYS A 181 -4.21 27.12 2.72
C LYS A 181 -5.65 27.02 3.16
N PHE A 182 -5.86 26.28 4.23
CA PHE A 182 -7.17 26.22 4.87
C PHE A 182 -7.37 27.43 5.79
N GLU A 183 -8.62 27.80 6.00
CA GLU A 183 -8.99 28.78 7.01
C GLU A 183 -8.72 28.21 8.41
N GLU A 184 -8.37 29.06 9.39
CA GLU A 184 -8.30 28.66 10.79
C GLU A 184 -9.69 28.20 11.27
N VAL A 185 -9.71 27.23 12.16
CA VAL A 185 -10.95 26.68 12.71
C VAL A 185 -11.06 26.98 14.21
N GLU A 186 -12.27 27.26 14.68
CA GLU A 186 -12.52 27.57 16.08
C GLU A 186 -13.14 26.35 16.79
N ASP A 187 -12.70 26.12 18.02
CA ASP A 187 -13.32 25.16 18.93
C ASP A 187 -14.54 25.78 19.65
N LYS A 188 -15.20 25.00 20.51
CA LYS A 188 -16.37 25.46 21.28
C LYS A 188 -16.07 26.64 22.23
N ASP A 189 -14.81 26.82 22.61
CA ASP A 189 -14.37 27.85 23.55
C ASP A 189 -13.84 29.10 22.81
N GLY A 190 -13.90 29.10 21.45
CA GLY A 190 -13.46 30.20 20.59
C GLY A 190 -11.94 30.23 20.34
N ASN A 191 -11.20 29.17 20.73
CA ASN A 191 -9.78 29.09 20.42
C ASN A 191 -9.58 28.74 18.95
N LYS A 192 -8.61 29.39 18.32
CA LYS A 192 -8.27 29.17 16.91
C LYS A 192 -7.22 28.07 16.77
N HIS A 193 -7.44 27.21 15.80
CA HIS A 193 -6.56 26.09 15.45
C HIS A 193 -6.19 26.14 13.97
N THR A 194 -4.92 25.92 13.67
CA THR A 194 -4.43 25.85 12.28
C THR A 194 -4.84 24.51 11.66
N LEU A 195 -5.62 24.59 10.57
CA LEU A 195 -6.00 23.41 9.80
C LEU A 195 -4.95 23.11 8.72
N THR A 196 -4.54 21.84 8.65
CA THR A 196 -3.67 21.28 7.62
C THR A 196 -4.19 19.89 7.24
N HIS A 197 -3.66 19.28 6.17
CA HIS A 197 -3.96 17.87 5.88
C HIS A 197 -3.60 16.95 7.07
N GLY A 198 -2.50 17.23 7.76
CA GLY A 198 -2.05 16.43 8.91
C GLY A 198 -2.92 16.60 10.15
N THR A 199 -3.45 17.80 10.42
CA THR A 199 -4.29 18.05 11.61
C THR A 199 -5.76 17.72 11.39
N TYR A 200 -6.19 17.55 10.14
CA TYR A 200 -7.60 17.27 9.80
C TYR A 200 -8.13 16.03 10.53
N GLY A 201 -7.41 14.91 10.46
CA GLY A 201 -7.81 13.67 11.12
C GLY A 201 -7.97 13.83 12.63
N THR A 202 -6.99 14.43 13.27
CA THR A 202 -6.99 14.71 14.73
C THR A 202 -8.20 15.54 15.14
N TYR A 203 -8.52 16.59 14.37
CA TYR A 203 -9.67 17.44 14.70
C TYR A 203 -11.00 16.72 14.43
N MET A 204 -11.09 15.86 13.43
CA MET A 204 -12.27 15.05 13.16
C MET A 204 -12.53 13.97 14.21
N GLU A 205 -11.52 13.54 14.95
CA GLU A 205 -11.63 12.60 16.08
C GLU A 205 -11.93 13.32 17.42
N SER A 206 -11.81 14.64 17.46
CA SER A 206 -12.05 15.43 18.67
C SER A 206 -13.45 15.18 19.26
N THR A 207 -13.55 15.19 20.57
CA THR A 207 -14.84 15.16 21.27
C THR A 207 -15.62 16.46 21.12
N ASP A 208 -14.98 17.55 20.74
CA ASP A 208 -15.59 18.85 20.47
C ASP A 208 -16.28 18.85 19.10
N ARG A 209 -17.62 18.85 19.10
CA ARG A 209 -18.43 18.84 17.87
C ARG A 209 -18.31 20.15 17.07
N VAL A 210 -18.06 21.29 17.73
CA VAL A 210 -17.89 22.57 17.06
C VAL A 210 -16.61 22.55 16.23
N LEU A 211 -15.51 22.08 16.83
CA LEU A 211 -14.23 21.91 16.13
C LEU A 211 -14.39 20.97 14.92
N ARG A 212 -15.02 19.79 15.09
CA ARG A 212 -15.25 18.86 13.97
C ARG A 212 -16.03 19.49 12.82
N LYS A 213 -17.15 20.17 13.16
CA LYS A 213 -17.99 20.83 12.16
C LYS A 213 -17.21 21.89 11.40
N ASN A 214 -16.52 22.79 12.12
CA ASN A 214 -15.75 23.87 11.52
C ASN A 214 -14.61 23.31 10.65
N THR A 215 -13.93 22.28 11.12
CA THR A 215 -12.87 21.57 10.38
C THR A 215 -13.39 20.98 9.06
N PHE A 216 -14.54 20.33 9.10
CA PHE A 216 -15.18 19.75 7.91
C PHE A 216 -15.50 20.83 6.87
N HIS A 217 -16.19 21.89 7.28
CA HIS A 217 -16.57 22.94 6.35
C HIS A 217 -15.36 23.75 5.84
N ALA A 218 -14.38 24.05 6.68
CA ALA A 218 -13.15 24.75 6.25
C ALA A 218 -12.37 23.95 5.21
N LEU A 219 -12.23 22.63 5.40
CA LEU A 219 -11.59 21.77 4.42
C LEU A 219 -12.33 21.81 3.07
N TYR A 220 -13.63 21.48 3.06
CA TYR A 220 -14.38 21.38 1.80
C TYR A 220 -14.64 22.74 1.16
N ASN A 221 -14.63 23.84 1.90
CA ASN A 221 -14.71 25.19 1.34
C ASN A 221 -13.51 25.50 0.43
N TYR A 222 -12.30 25.03 0.78
CA TYR A 222 -11.13 25.14 -0.10
C TYR A 222 -11.37 24.39 -1.42
N PHE A 223 -11.77 23.14 -1.35
CA PHE A 223 -12.00 22.30 -2.55
C PHE A 223 -13.17 22.82 -3.41
N LYS A 224 -14.21 23.36 -2.79
CA LYS A 224 -15.32 24.04 -3.46
C LYS A 224 -14.84 25.25 -4.25
N LYS A 225 -13.98 26.09 -3.68
CA LYS A 225 -13.42 27.26 -4.36
C LYS A 225 -12.58 26.89 -5.58
N HIS A 226 -11.94 25.73 -5.59
CA HIS A 226 -11.08 25.23 -6.67
C HIS A 226 -11.72 24.12 -7.52
N ASN A 227 -13.03 23.90 -7.39
CA ASN A 227 -13.72 22.75 -7.95
C ASN A 227 -13.54 22.59 -9.48
N ASN A 228 -13.63 23.67 -10.25
CA ASN A 228 -13.46 23.62 -11.71
C ASN A 228 -12.01 23.30 -12.11
N THR A 229 -11.03 23.84 -11.39
CA THR A 229 -9.61 23.55 -11.64
C THR A 229 -9.31 22.09 -11.33
N LEU A 230 -9.78 21.58 -10.19
CA LEU A 230 -9.58 20.19 -9.78
C LEU A 230 -10.34 19.21 -10.70
N ALA A 231 -11.50 19.60 -11.23
CA ALA A 231 -12.19 18.81 -12.26
C ALA A 231 -11.40 18.78 -13.58
N SER A 232 -10.75 19.89 -13.94
CA SER A 232 -9.90 19.94 -15.13
C SER A 232 -8.65 19.09 -14.98
N THR A 233 -8.00 19.10 -13.80
CA THR A 233 -6.81 18.27 -13.53
C THR A 233 -7.15 16.79 -13.51
N LEU A 234 -8.20 16.36 -12.80
CA LEU A 234 -8.64 14.97 -12.82
C LEU A 234 -9.07 14.53 -14.22
N GLY A 235 -9.83 15.36 -14.93
CA GLY A 235 -10.23 15.10 -16.32
C GLY A 235 -9.04 14.98 -17.27
N GLY A 236 -7.98 15.77 -17.09
CA GLY A 236 -6.71 15.67 -17.81
C GLY A 236 -6.00 14.35 -17.56
N ASN A 237 -5.89 13.94 -16.30
CA ASN A 237 -5.30 12.65 -15.92
C ASN A 237 -6.08 11.46 -16.51
N LEU A 238 -7.42 11.47 -16.46
CA LEU A 238 -8.24 10.41 -17.06
C LEU A 238 -8.04 10.32 -18.58
N LYS A 239 -7.94 11.47 -19.28
CA LYS A 239 -7.63 11.52 -20.71
C LYS A 239 -6.23 10.99 -21.02
N LYS A 240 -5.23 11.29 -20.18
CA LYS A 240 -3.88 10.72 -20.28
C LYS A 240 -3.92 9.20 -20.18
N LYS A 241 -4.61 8.64 -19.18
CA LYS A 241 -4.75 7.19 -19.00
C LYS A 241 -5.45 6.53 -20.19
N LYS A 242 -6.53 7.16 -20.69
CA LYS A 242 -7.23 6.70 -21.89
C LYS A 242 -6.33 6.75 -23.13
N TYR A 243 -5.55 7.81 -23.31
CA TYR A 243 -4.58 7.92 -24.41
C TYR A 243 -3.60 6.75 -24.39
N TYR A 244 -2.99 6.44 -23.24
CA TYR A 244 -2.06 5.29 -23.13
C TYR A 244 -2.75 3.95 -23.39
N ALA A 245 -3.98 3.76 -22.92
CA ALA A 245 -4.74 2.55 -23.21
C ALA A 245 -5.04 2.40 -24.70
N ASP A 246 -5.51 3.46 -25.36
CA ASP A 246 -5.85 3.45 -26.78
C ASP A 246 -4.61 3.23 -27.67
N VAL A 247 -3.52 3.95 -27.41
CA VAL A 247 -2.28 3.86 -28.20
C VAL A 247 -1.68 2.45 -28.11
N HIS A 248 -1.68 1.85 -26.93
CA HIS A 248 -1.19 0.48 -26.70
C HIS A 248 -2.25 -0.59 -26.94
N LYS A 249 -3.39 -0.25 -27.58
CA LYS A 249 -4.43 -1.19 -28.03
C LYS A 249 -5.08 -2.02 -26.91
N TYR A 250 -5.19 -1.45 -25.72
CA TYR A 250 -6.02 -2.04 -24.66
C TYR A 250 -7.49 -1.75 -24.89
N SER A 251 -8.37 -2.67 -24.51
CA SER A 251 -9.82 -2.53 -24.66
C SER A 251 -10.43 -1.40 -23.81
N SER A 252 -9.78 -1.06 -22.69
CA SER A 252 -10.19 -0.02 -21.77
C SER A 252 -9.04 0.46 -20.89
N THR A 253 -9.22 1.58 -20.21
CA THR A 253 -8.30 2.07 -19.18
C THR A 253 -8.17 1.05 -18.04
N ARG A 254 -9.29 0.38 -17.64
CA ARG A 254 -9.30 -0.68 -16.63
C ARG A 254 -8.49 -1.89 -17.09
N ASN A 255 -8.72 -2.36 -18.30
CA ASN A 255 -7.98 -3.47 -18.88
C ASN A 255 -6.46 -3.19 -18.89
N ASN A 256 -6.05 -2.00 -19.30
CA ASN A 256 -4.65 -1.59 -19.24
C ASN A 256 -4.10 -1.65 -17.81
N ALA A 257 -4.80 -1.09 -16.83
CA ALA A 257 -4.34 -1.05 -15.45
C ALA A 257 -4.18 -2.45 -14.84
N LEU A 258 -5.18 -3.31 -15.01
CA LEU A 258 -5.19 -4.66 -14.44
C LEU A 258 -4.20 -5.61 -15.14
N SER A 259 -3.92 -5.37 -16.44
CA SER A 259 -2.98 -6.19 -17.22
C SER A 259 -1.55 -6.19 -16.69
N ASN A 260 -1.13 -5.16 -15.94
CA ASN A 260 0.22 -5.10 -15.37
C ASN A 260 0.52 -6.27 -14.41
N ASN A 261 -0.50 -6.73 -13.69
CA ASN A 261 -0.42 -7.88 -12.79
C ASN A 261 -1.28 -9.07 -13.28
N LEU A 262 -1.81 -8.98 -14.50
CA LEU A 262 -2.72 -9.97 -15.11
C LEU A 262 -3.90 -10.31 -14.18
N ILE A 263 -4.49 -9.28 -13.57
CA ILE A 263 -5.68 -9.43 -12.74
C ILE A 263 -6.91 -9.51 -13.66
N PRO A 264 -7.73 -10.56 -13.56
CA PRO A 264 -8.99 -10.65 -14.28
C PRO A 264 -9.95 -9.51 -13.87
N GLU A 265 -10.70 -8.98 -14.83
CA GLU A 265 -11.64 -7.88 -14.55
C GLU A 265 -12.76 -8.30 -13.58
N GLU A 266 -13.08 -9.60 -13.53
CA GLU A 266 -14.04 -10.18 -12.60
C GLU A 266 -13.68 -9.95 -11.13
N VAL A 267 -12.40 -9.85 -10.79
CA VAL A 267 -11.93 -9.54 -9.43
C VAL A 267 -12.47 -8.18 -8.98
N TYR A 268 -12.40 -7.21 -9.88
CA TYR A 268 -12.92 -5.88 -9.63
C TYR A 268 -14.46 -5.85 -9.56
N ASP A 269 -15.11 -6.51 -10.51
CA ASP A 269 -16.57 -6.55 -10.61
C ASP A 269 -17.20 -7.28 -9.41
N ASN A 270 -16.61 -8.40 -8.97
CA ASN A 270 -17.02 -9.12 -7.76
C ASN A 270 -16.87 -8.26 -6.51
N LEU A 271 -15.74 -7.52 -6.36
CA LEU A 271 -15.55 -6.64 -5.22
C LEU A 271 -16.69 -5.61 -5.13
N VAL A 272 -16.96 -4.89 -6.22
CA VAL A 272 -17.98 -3.85 -6.23
C VAL A 272 -19.36 -4.44 -5.97
N THR A 273 -19.67 -5.58 -6.58
CA THR A 273 -20.99 -6.25 -6.44
C THR A 273 -21.24 -6.69 -5.01
N VAL A 274 -20.33 -7.50 -4.46
CA VAL A 274 -20.50 -8.10 -3.12
C VAL A 274 -20.53 -7.03 -2.02
N VAL A 275 -19.64 -6.03 -2.09
CA VAL A 275 -19.64 -4.92 -1.12
C VAL A 275 -20.93 -4.12 -1.20
N ASN A 276 -21.48 -3.90 -2.40
CA ASN A 276 -22.74 -3.21 -2.57
C ASN A 276 -23.94 -3.98 -1.99
N GLU A 277 -23.97 -5.30 -2.11
CA GLU A 277 -25.00 -6.16 -1.50
C GLU A 277 -24.96 -6.09 0.03
N LYS A 278 -23.79 -5.82 0.61
CA LYS A 278 -23.55 -5.74 2.06
C LYS A 278 -23.50 -4.31 2.62
N ILE A 279 -23.90 -3.29 1.86
CA ILE A 279 -24.08 -1.91 2.35
C ILE A 279 -24.94 -1.83 3.63
N PRO A 280 -26.01 -2.63 3.82
CA PRO A 280 -26.77 -2.59 5.06
C PRO A 280 -25.94 -2.84 6.32
N ALA A 281 -24.87 -3.64 6.26
CA ALA A 281 -23.97 -3.85 7.40
C ALA A 281 -23.17 -2.58 7.75
N LEU A 282 -22.68 -1.82 6.74
CA LEU A 282 -22.06 -0.52 6.95
C LEU A 282 -23.02 0.47 7.63
N GLN A 283 -24.26 0.51 7.17
CA GLN A 283 -25.30 1.37 7.73
C GLN A 283 -25.65 0.96 9.17
N ARG A 284 -25.70 -0.35 9.48
CA ARG A 284 -25.85 -0.87 10.85
C ARG A 284 -24.71 -0.40 11.75
N TYR A 285 -23.46 -0.47 11.28
CA TYR A 285 -22.29 0.01 12.02
C TYR A 285 -22.40 1.50 12.37
N TYR A 286 -22.79 2.35 11.43
CA TYR A 286 -22.94 3.78 11.73
C TYR A 286 -24.20 4.10 12.54
N ASN A 287 -25.26 3.31 12.44
CA ASN A 287 -26.40 3.39 13.36
C ASN A 287 -25.99 3.03 14.80
N LEU A 288 -25.09 2.07 14.98
CA LEU A 288 -24.47 1.77 16.26
C LEU A 288 -23.75 3.01 16.83
N HIS A 289 -22.94 3.71 16.02
CA HIS A 289 -22.29 4.96 16.42
C HIS A 289 -23.31 6.03 16.84
N LYS A 290 -24.33 6.24 16.02
CA LYS A 290 -25.42 7.19 16.30
C LYS A 290 -26.07 6.93 17.65
N ARG A 291 -26.43 5.67 17.92
CA ARG A 291 -27.05 5.23 19.19
C ARG A 291 -26.09 5.38 20.37
N ALA A 292 -24.84 4.93 20.24
CA ALA A 292 -23.83 4.94 21.31
C ALA A 292 -23.49 6.37 21.79
N LYS A 293 -23.54 7.34 20.88
CA LYS A 293 -23.30 8.77 21.18
C LYS A 293 -24.56 9.56 21.47
N GLY A 294 -25.76 9.01 21.21
CA GLY A 294 -27.02 9.70 21.40
C GLY A 294 -27.23 10.87 20.42
N PHE A 295 -26.72 10.76 19.21
CA PHE A 295 -26.92 11.79 18.20
C PHE A 295 -28.34 11.73 17.63
N GLU A 296 -29.13 12.80 17.77
CA GLU A 296 -30.37 12.99 17.02
C GLU A 296 -30.05 13.37 15.56
N ASP A 297 -29.18 14.36 15.37
CA ASP A 297 -28.67 14.81 14.09
C ASP A 297 -27.22 14.29 13.92
N PHE A 298 -27.07 13.19 13.17
CA PHE A 298 -25.79 12.54 12.94
C PHE A 298 -25.24 12.95 11.58
N ARG A 299 -24.08 13.59 11.57
CA ARG A 299 -23.43 14.17 10.38
C ARG A 299 -22.16 13.43 10.03
N LEU A 300 -21.70 13.55 8.78
CA LEU A 300 -20.46 12.91 8.35
C LEU A 300 -19.22 13.37 9.15
N TYR A 301 -19.23 14.56 9.69
CA TYR A 301 -18.17 15.02 10.59
C TYR A 301 -18.23 14.41 12.01
N ASP A 302 -19.26 13.64 12.32
CA ASP A 302 -19.38 12.92 13.59
C ASP A 302 -18.91 11.45 13.49
N ARG A 303 -18.64 10.94 12.27
CA ARG A 303 -18.37 9.51 12.02
C ARG A 303 -17.08 8.98 12.65
N SER A 304 -16.07 9.83 12.82
CA SER A 304 -14.74 9.44 13.30
C SER A 304 -14.58 9.49 14.82
N VAL A 305 -15.58 9.98 15.54
CA VAL A 305 -15.50 10.08 17.01
C VAL A 305 -15.57 8.70 17.64
N SER A 306 -14.55 8.33 18.43
CA SER A 306 -14.55 7.07 19.15
C SER A 306 -15.80 6.90 20.01
N ILE A 307 -16.47 5.77 19.87
CA ILE A 307 -17.61 5.40 20.70
C ILE A 307 -17.22 4.69 22.00
N VAL A 308 -15.99 4.17 22.08
CA VAL A 308 -15.49 3.50 23.28
C VAL A 308 -15.06 4.53 24.31
N LYS A 309 -15.63 4.43 25.51
CA LYS A 309 -15.34 5.30 26.66
C LYS A 309 -14.17 4.75 27.50
N GLY A 310 -13.64 5.58 28.39
CA GLY A 310 -12.57 5.22 29.33
C GLY A 310 -11.19 5.50 28.80
N GLU A 311 -10.18 5.21 29.62
CA GLU A 311 -8.78 5.46 29.29
C GLU A 311 -8.29 4.59 28.13
N PRO A 312 -7.48 5.16 27.23
CA PRO A 312 -6.86 4.38 26.14
C PRO A 312 -5.92 3.32 26.73
N LEU A 313 -5.81 2.19 26.02
CA LEU A 313 -4.81 1.18 26.33
C LEU A 313 -3.41 1.73 26.05
N LYS A 314 -2.47 1.43 26.93
CA LYS A 314 -1.06 1.79 26.78
C LYS A 314 -0.19 0.56 26.91
N PHE A 315 0.86 0.50 26.12
CA PHE A 315 1.79 -0.61 26.03
C PHE A 315 3.23 -0.09 25.98
N THR A 316 4.15 -0.76 26.66
CA THR A 316 5.57 -0.61 26.37
C THR A 316 5.92 -1.35 25.07
N PHE A 317 7.07 -1.06 24.50
CA PHE A 317 7.52 -1.79 23.30
C PHE A 317 7.75 -3.27 23.58
N GLU A 318 8.24 -3.60 24.79
CA GLU A 318 8.44 -4.98 25.24
C GLU A 318 7.11 -5.74 25.38
N GLU A 319 6.07 -5.11 25.92
CA GLU A 319 4.73 -5.69 25.98
C GLU A 319 4.15 -5.87 24.56
N ALA A 320 4.33 -4.89 23.66
CA ALA A 320 3.90 -4.99 22.28
C ALA A 320 4.61 -6.14 21.55
N ARG A 321 5.93 -6.28 21.72
CA ARG A 321 6.70 -7.42 21.21
C ARG A 321 6.12 -8.75 21.65
N ASP A 322 5.89 -8.91 22.95
CA ASP A 322 5.41 -10.19 23.52
C ASP A 322 3.99 -10.50 23.02
N ILE A 323 3.12 -9.50 22.92
CA ILE A 323 1.77 -9.60 22.34
C ILE A 323 1.84 -10.06 20.86
N VAL A 324 2.69 -9.43 20.07
CA VAL A 324 2.82 -9.76 18.63
C VAL A 324 3.31 -11.20 18.43
N LEU A 325 4.33 -11.63 19.18
CA LEU A 325 4.85 -13.00 19.11
C LEU A 325 3.82 -14.05 19.58
N GLU A 326 2.99 -13.73 20.57
CA GLU A 326 1.89 -14.59 20.98
C GLU A 326 0.77 -14.65 19.93
N ALA A 327 0.42 -13.52 19.31
CA ALA A 327 -0.65 -13.42 18.32
C ALA A 327 -0.37 -14.27 17.06
N VAL A 328 0.90 -14.42 16.68
CA VAL A 328 1.28 -15.19 15.48
C VAL A 328 1.59 -16.67 15.76
N LYS A 329 1.37 -17.17 16.97
CA LYS A 329 1.57 -18.60 17.30
C LYS A 329 0.79 -19.58 16.39
N PRO A 330 -0.43 -19.26 15.92
CA PRO A 330 -1.12 -20.12 14.95
C PRO A 330 -0.33 -20.38 13.66
N MET A 331 0.63 -19.50 13.32
CA MET A 331 1.54 -19.66 12.17
C MET A 331 2.61 -20.75 12.36
N GLY A 332 2.77 -21.29 13.58
CA GLY A 332 3.76 -22.31 13.92
C GLY A 332 5.06 -21.75 14.48
N GLU A 333 5.84 -22.64 15.12
CA GLU A 333 7.06 -22.25 15.85
C GLU A 333 8.14 -21.66 14.94
N GLU A 334 8.30 -22.16 13.72
CA GLU A 334 9.29 -21.65 12.76
C GLU A 334 9.02 -20.17 12.45
N TYR A 335 7.76 -19.83 12.12
CA TYR A 335 7.37 -18.45 11.84
C TYR A 335 7.60 -17.52 13.05
N VAL A 336 7.22 -17.96 14.25
CA VAL A 336 7.44 -17.20 15.49
C VAL A 336 8.94 -16.96 15.74
N ASN A 337 9.77 -17.99 15.52
CA ASN A 337 11.22 -17.89 15.73
C ASN A 337 11.87 -16.99 14.66
N ASP A 338 11.42 -17.06 13.41
CA ASP A 338 11.89 -16.16 12.35
C ASP A 338 11.48 -14.71 12.64
N MET A 339 10.23 -14.46 13.05
CA MET A 339 9.78 -13.11 13.43
C MET A 339 10.54 -12.57 14.67
N ARG A 340 10.92 -13.43 15.62
CA ARG A 340 11.73 -13.04 16.79
C ARG A 340 13.06 -12.40 16.40
N LYS A 341 13.62 -12.76 15.25
CA LYS A 341 14.86 -12.16 14.71
C LYS A 341 14.74 -10.64 14.55
N ALA A 342 13.55 -10.14 14.23
CA ALA A 342 13.31 -8.71 14.11
C ALA A 342 13.68 -7.95 15.39
N PHE A 343 13.47 -8.55 16.54
CA PHE A 343 13.76 -7.97 17.85
C PHE A 343 15.19 -8.26 18.34
N THR A 344 15.77 -9.39 17.96
CA THR A 344 17.11 -9.80 18.42
C THR A 344 18.24 -9.35 17.49
N GLU A 345 17.93 -9.11 16.20
CA GLU A 345 18.91 -8.72 15.19
C GLU A 345 18.76 -7.26 14.74
N ARG A 346 18.03 -6.44 15.52
CA ARG A 346 17.88 -5.02 15.29
C ARG A 346 17.34 -4.67 13.89
N TRP A 347 16.22 -5.32 13.50
CA TRP A 347 15.53 -4.94 12.26
C TRP A 347 14.72 -3.65 12.43
N ILE A 348 14.38 -3.27 13.69
CA ILE A 348 13.39 -2.24 13.98
C ILE A 348 14.06 -0.98 14.53
N ASP A 349 13.76 0.15 13.94
CA ASP A 349 14.03 1.48 14.51
C ASP A 349 12.77 1.99 15.20
N VAL A 350 12.76 1.98 16.52
CA VAL A 350 11.54 1.93 17.34
C VAL A 350 10.94 3.32 17.58
N TYR A 351 11.71 4.22 18.17
CA TYR A 351 11.17 5.45 18.74
C TYR A 351 11.37 6.67 17.83
N PRO A 352 10.50 7.70 17.95
CA PRO A 352 10.70 8.95 17.25
C PRO A 352 11.98 9.66 17.74
N ASN A 353 12.64 10.36 16.83
CA ASN A 353 13.70 11.31 17.13
C ASN A 353 13.69 12.48 16.16
N LYS A 354 14.37 13.57 16.51
CA LYS A 354 14.48 14.73 15.64
C LYS A 354 15.04 14.33 14.28
N GLY A 355 14.38 14.76 13.22
CA GLY A 355 14.77 14.49 11.85
C GLY A 355 14.41 13.10 11.32
N LYS A 356 13.89 12.18 12.14
CA LYS A 356 13.40 10.88 11.69
C LYS A 356 12.14 11.04 10.85
N ARG A 357 12.03 10.25 9.78
CA ARG A 357 10.83 10.21 8.94
C ARG A 357 9.61 9.77 9.75
N SER A 358 8.49 10.46 9.55
CA SER A 358 7.20 10.13 10.16
C SER A 358 6.55 8.91 9.52
N GLY A 359 5.57 8.32 10.23
CA GLY A 359 4.88 7.11 9.80
C GLY A 359 5.62 5.83 10.17
N ALA A 360 5.34 4.76 9.45
CA ALA A 360 5.98 3.46 9.58
C ALA A 360 6.14 2.80 8.21
N TYR A 361 7.10 1.92 8.08
CA TYR A 361 7.25 1.05 6.92
C TYR A 361 8.18 -0.12 7.21
N SER A 362 8.06 -1.19 6.42
CA SER A 362 9.04 -2.26 6.30
C SER A 362 9.67 -2.24 4.92
N TRP A 363 11.00 -2.30 4.85
CA TRP A 363 11.74 -2.33 3.60
C TRP A 363 13.04 -3.11 3.75
N GLY A 364 13.63 -3.50 2.62
CA GLY A 364 14.91 -4.21 2.54
C GLY A 364 15.13 -4.72 1.13
N GLY A 365 16.30 -5.28 0.86
CA GLY A 365 16.69 -5.87 -0.42
C GLY A 365 16.90 -7.37 -0.34
N TYR A 366 17.21 -7.97 -1.47
CA TYR A 366 17.38 -9.41 -1.59
C TYR A 366 18.54 -9.95 -0.72
N THR A 367 19.61 -9.18 -0.60
CA THR A 367 20.80 -9.53 0.18
C THR A 367 20.80 -8.96 1.60
N THR A 368 19.74 -8.25 2.00
CA THR A 368 19.66 -7.63 3.32
C THR A 368 18.59 -8.32 4.18
N LYS A 369 18.68 -8.14 5.49
CA LYS A 369 17.51 -8.39 6.35
C LYS A 369 16.43 -7.33 6.09
N PRO A 370 15.15 -7.59 6.46
CA PRO A 370 14.14 -6.54 6.49
C PRO A 370 14.51 -5.46 7.51
N PHE A 371 14.13 -4.21 7.24
CA PHE A 371 14.28 -3.08 8.15
C PHE A 371 12.91 -2.42 8.35
N VAL A 372 12.55 -2.16 9.60
CA VAL A 372 11.27 -1.57 9.98
C VAL A 372 11.52 -0.20 10.61
N LEU A 373 10.88 0.84 10.10
CA LEU A 373 10.81 2.15 10.73
C LEU A 373 9.50 2.25 11.49
N LEU A 374 9.57 2.62 12.78
CA LEU A 374 8.43 2.95 13.61
C LEU A 374 8.61 4.33 14.26
N ASN A 375 7.52 4.89 14.73
CA ASN A 375 7.47 6.02 15.64
C ASN A 375 6.58 5.63 16.83
N PHE A 376 7.01 4.64 17.60
CA PHE A 376 6.23 3.99 18.65
C PHE A 376 5.95 4.93 19.83
N ASP A 377 4.66 5.15 20.17
CA ASP A 377 4.17 5.99 21.28
C ASP A 377 3.32 5.20 22.32
N GLY A 378 3.25 3.88 22.16
CA GLY A 378 2.64 2.97 23.11
C GLY A 378 1.12 2.90 23.05
N THR A 379 0.50 3.24 21.94
CA THR A 379 -0.95 3.10 21.74
C THR A 379 -1.31 1.69 21.25
N LEU A 380 -2.60 1.33 21.31
CA LEU A 380 -3.09 0.10 20.68
C LEU A 380 -2.80 0.11 19.16
N ASN A 381 -2.94 1.27 18.52
CA ASN A 381 -2.62 1.43 17.10
C ASN A 381 -1.14 1.12 16.81
N ASP A 382 -0.22 1.47 17.71
CA ASP A 382 1.21 1.16 17.50
C ASP A 382 1.49 -0.34 17.59
N VAL A 383 0.73 -1.08 18.39
CA VAL A 383 0.83 -2.56 18.41
C VAL A 383 0.35 -3.15 17.07
N TYR A 384 -0.73 -2.61 16.49
CA TYR A 384 -1.20 -2.98 15.16
C TYR A 384 -0.19 -2.59 14.07
N THR A 385 0.38 -1.39 14.14
CA THR A 385 1.43 -0.94 13.20
C THR A 385 2.66 -1.85 13.28
N LEU A 386 3.11 -2.22 14.48
CA LEU A 386 4.24 -3.13 14.66
C LEU A 386 3.99 -4.48 13.97
N ILE A 387 2.85 -5.11 14.21
CA ILE A 387 2.55 -6.43 13.62
C ILE A 387 2.31 -6.34 12.11
N HIS A 388 1.79 -5.21 11.63
CA HIS A 388 1.61 -4.90 10.22
C HIS A 388 2.96 -4.87 9.50
N GLU A 389 3.89 -4.06 9.97
CA GLU A 389 5.22 -3.93 9.37
C GLU A 389 6.03 -5.23 9.48
N LEU A 390 5.85 -5.98 10.56
CA LEU A 390 6.42 -7.32 10.66
C LEU A 390 5.78 -8.31 9.68
N GLY A 391 4.52 -8.14 9.30
CA GLY A 391 3.89 -8.91 8.23
C GLY A 391 4.57 -8.71 6.88
N HIS A 392 4.85 -7.48 6.50
CA HIS A 392 5.67 -7.16 5.32
C HIS A 392 7.08 -7.73 5.43
N SER A 393 7.70 -7.60 6.61
CA SER A 393 9.04 -8.15 6.87
C SER A 393 9.08 -9.65 6.66
N MET A 394 8.10 -10.39 7.17
CA MET A 394 8.02 -11.85 7.03
C MET A 394 7.73 -12.27 5.58
N HIS A 395 6.87 -11.54 4.86
CA HIS A 395 6.63 -11.79 3.44
C HIS A 395 7.93 -11.64 2.63
N SER A 396 8.64 -10.55 2.82
CA SER A 396 9.93 -10.31 2.16
C SER A 396 10.98 -11.35 2.56
N TYR A 397 11.05 -11.70 3.84
CA TYR A 397 11.99 -12.69 4.37
C TYR A 397 11.77 -14.07 3.76
N TYR A 398 10.52 -14.59 3.74
CA TYR A 398 10.22 -15.90 3.16
C TYR A 398 10.36 -15.90 1.65
N THR A 399 9.94 -14.84 0.96
CA THR A 399 10.14 -14.69 -0.48
C THR A 399 11.62 -14.82 -0.84
N ARG A 400 12.49 -14.02 -0.22
CA ARG A 400 13.93 -14.00 -0.53
C ARG A 400 14.68 -15.24 -0.08
N LYS A 401 14.20 -15.93 0.95
CA LYS A 401 14.75 -17.21 1.41
C LYS A 401 14.49 -18.35 0.40
N HIS A 402 13.38 -18.31 -0.37
CA HIS A 402 12.94 -19.42 -1.19
C HIS A 402 12.95 -19.14 -2.71
N GLN A 403 13.03 -17.88 -3.12
CA GLN A 403 13.04 -17.51 -4.53
C GLN A 403 14.42 -17.00 -4.98
N PRO A 404 14.81 -17.23 -6.24
CA PRO A 404 15.95 -16.55 -6.83
C PRO A 404 15.68 -15.04 -6.94
N TYR A 405 16.74 -14.26 -7.13
CA TYR A 405 16.64 -12.78 -7.20
C TYR A 405 15.56 -12.30 -8.17
N VAL A 406 15.47 -12.89 -9.36
CA VAL A 406 14.47 -12.54 -10.38
C VAL A 406 13.02 -12.59 -9.87
N TYR A 407 12.75 -13.32 -8.80
CA TYR A 407 11.43 -13.49 -8.15
C TYR A 407 11.44 -13.09 -6.67
N GLY A 408 12.50 -12.44 -6.21
CA GLY A 408 12.72 -12.07 -4.81
C GLY A 408 11.86 -10.91 -4.28
N ASP A 409 10.92 -10.42 -5.10
CA ASP A 409 9.94 -9.40 -4.74
C ASP A 409 8.51 -9.91 -5.02
N TYR A 410 7.49 -9.15 -4.67
CA TYR A 410 6.08 -9.49 -4.89
C TYR A 410 5.29 -8.29 -5.43
N SER A 411 4.15 -8.56 -6.09
CA SER A 411 3.33 -7.50 -6.68
C SER A 411 2.61 -6.68 -5.62
N ILE A 412 2.35 -5.39 -5.95
CA ILE A 412 1.57 -4.49 -5.09
C ILE A 412 0.18 -5.04 -4.77
N PHE A 413 -0.42 -5.86 -5.64
CA PHE A 413 -1.72 -6.46 -5.45
C PHE A 413 -1.79 -7.36 -4.20
N VAL A 414 -0.68 -8.02 -3.83
CA VAL A 414 -0.57 -8.90 -2.67
C VAL A 414 0.26 -8.31 -1.52
N ALA A 415 0.81 -7.12 -1.69
CA ALA A 415 1.73 -6.55 -0.72
C ALA A 415 1.13 -6.41 0.68
N GLU A 416 -0.15 -6.00 0.76
CA GLU A 416 -0.85 -5.79 2.03
C GLU A 416 -1.50 -7.07 2.61
N VAL A 417 -1.46 -8.18 1.90
CA VAL A 417 -2.12 -9.41 2.36
C VAL A 417 -1.43 -9.98 3.61
N ALA A 418 -0.10 -10.01 3.62
CA ALA A 418 0.66 -10.55 4.75
C ALA A 418 0.56 -9.67 6.00
N SER A 419 0.68 -8.35 5.84
CA SER A 419 0.55 -7.39 6.92
C SER A 419 -0.84 -7.43 7.56
N THR A 420 -1.88 -7.42 6.74
CA THR A 420 -3.28 -7.44 7.19
C THR A 420 -3.68 -8.80 7.77
N CYS A 421 -3.13 -9.92 7.26
CA CYS A 421 -3.33 -11.24 7.85
C CYS A 421 -2.80 -11.29 9.30
N ASN A 422 -1.61 -10.74 9.55
CA ASN A 422 -1.06 -10.63 10.89
C ASN A 422 -1.91 -9.72 11.81
N GLU A 423 -2.47 -8.62 11.29
CA GLU A 423 -3.42 -7.78 12.06
C GLU A 423 -4.69 -8.55 12.44
N ALA A 424 -5.20 -9.40 11.54
CA ALA A 424 -6.37 -10.24 11.82
C ALA A 424 -6.07 -11.25 12.94
N LEU A 425 -4.91 -11.90 12.92
CA LEU A 425 -4.46 -12.79 13.99
C LEU A 425 -4.31 -12.04 15.32
N LEU A 426 -3.77 -10.81 15.31
CA LEU A 426 -3.66 -9.97 16.49
C LEU A 426 -5.03 -9.61 17.07
N THR A 427 -5.97 -9.27 16.20
CA THR A 427 -7.35 -8.94 16.59
C THR A 427 -8.00 -10.09 17.38
N GLU A 428 -7.93 -11.31 16.84
CA GLU A 428 -8.48 -12.50 17.51
C GLU A 428 -7.72 -12.82 18.82
N TYR A 429 -6.40 -12.73 18.81
CA TYR A 429 -5.61 -12.94 20.02
C TYR A 429 -5.97 -11.95 21.13
N LEU A 430 -5.99 -10.66 20.84
CA LEU A 430 -6.29 -9.62 21.84
C LEU A 430 -7.72 -9.71 22.34
N TYR A 431 -8.69 -9.95 21.46
CA TYR A 431 -10.08 -10.14 21.85
C TYR A 431 -10.22 -11.28 22.85
N ASN A 432 -9.68 -12.47 22.53
CA ASN A 432 -9.71 -13.66 23.37
C ASN A 432 -8.94 -13.48 24.69
N LYS A 433 -7.82 -12.75 24.67
CA LYS A 433 -7.06 -12.39 25.88
C LYS A 433 -7.90 -11.54 26.82
N PHE A 434 -8.49 -10.44 26.31
CA PHE A 434 -9.32 -9.54 27.12
C PHE A 434 -10.62 -10.19 27.59
N GLU A 435 -11.18 -11.11 26.82
CA GLU A 435 -12.33 -11.90 27.23
C GLU A 435 -12.01 -12.79 28.45
N LYS A 436 -10.88 -13.52 28.41
CA LYS A 436 -10.41 -14.33 29.55
C LYS A 436 -10.10 -13.51 30.79
N GLU A 437 -9.62 -12.28 30.61
CA GLU A 437 -9.35 -11.33 31.68
C GLU A 437 -10.60 -10.62 32.20
N GLY A 438 -11.76 -10.78 31.55
CA GLY A 438 -12.98 -10.03 31.85
C GLY A 438 -12.86 -8.52 31.54
N ASN A 439 -11.92 -8.13 30.71
CA ASN A 439 -11.63 -6.74 30.35
C ASN A 439 -12.56 -6.26 29.22
N LYS A 440 -13.78 -5.86 29.58
CA LYS A 440 -14.79 -5.35 28.64
C LYS A 440 -14.29 -4.16 27.82
N ASN A 441 -13.53 -3.24 28.43
CA ASN A 441 -12.98 -2.07 27.73
C ASN A 441 -11.95 -2.48 26.67
N GLY A 442 -11.08 -3.44 26.98
CA GLY A 442 -10.13 -4.00 26.04
C GLY A 442 -10.82 -4.65 24.84
N MET A 443 -11.84 -5.50 25.07
CA MET A 443 -12.62 -6.14 24.01
C MET A 443 -13.28 -5.09 23.08
N LEU A 444 -13.92 -4.07 23.64
CA LEU A 444 -14.57 -3.01 22.87
C LEU A 444 -13.58 -2.21 22.03
N ARG A 445 -12.38 -1.94 22.53
CA ARG A 445 -11.33 -1.21 21.78
C ARG A 445 -10.80 -2.02 20.61
N VAL A 446 -10.54 -3.31 20.81
CA VAL A 446 -10.08 -4.22 19.74
C VAL A 446 -11.15 -4.34 18.64
N LEU A 447 -12.43 -4.55 19.03
CA LEU A 447 -13.52 -4.59 18.05
C LEU A 447 -13.68 -3.24 17.32
N ASN A 448 -13.57 -2.10 18.02
CA ASN A 448 -13.64 -0.79 17.39
C ASN A 448 -12.49 -0.57 16.38
N GLN A 449 -11.27 -1.00 16.71
CA GLN A 449 -10.12 -0.95 15.80
C GLN A 449 -10.38 -1.77 14.53
N ALA A 450 -10.83 -3.01 14.68
CA ALA A 450 -11.13 -3.89 13.55
C ALA A 450 -12.27 -3.35 12.68
N LEU A 451 -13.38 -2.89 13.28
CA LEU A 451 -14.56 -2.37 12.57
C LEU A 451 -14.24 -1.06 11.82
N SER A 452 -13.52 -0.13 12.46
CA SER A 452 -13.11 1.11 11.81
C SER A 452 -12.08 0.88 10.69
N GLY A 453 -11.12 -0.02 10.90
CA GLY A 453 -10.19 -0.45 9.85
C GLY A 453 -10.90 -1.06 8.65
N PHE A 454 -11.87 -1.95 8.89
CA PHE A 454 -12.66 -2.57 7.82
C PHE A 454 -13.46 -1.53 7.02
N THR A 455 -14.13 -0.60 7.70
CA THR A 455 -14.88 0.46 7.00
C THR A 455 -14.00 1.35 6.15
N ALA A 456 -12.79 1.67 6.62
CA ALA A 456 -11.84 2.51 5.90
C ALA A 456 -11.19 1.78 4.71
N THR A 457 -10.91 0.47 4.86
CA THR A 457 -10.14 -0.30 3.87
C THR A 457 -11.03 -1.04 2.87
N VAL A 458 -12.18 -1.56 3.29
CA VAL A 458 -13.07 -2.30 2.39
C VAL A 458 -14.16 -1.39 1.83
N TYR A 459 -15.06 -0.87 2.65
CA TYR A 459 -16.20 -0.09 2.15
C TYR A 459 -15.78 1.21 1.48
N ARG A 460 -14.92 1.97 2.11
CA ARG A 460 -14.51 3.27 1.57
C ARG A 460 -13.66 3.14 0.32
N GLN A 461 -12.75 2.18 0.26
CA GLN A 461 -11.92 1.98 -0.92
C GLN A 461 -12.75 1.40 -2.08
N THR A 462 -13.73 0.56 -1.80
CA THR A 462 -14.68 0.10 -2.83
C THR A 462 -15.57 1.24 -3.34
N GLN A 463 -16.02 2.14 -2.47
CA GLN A 463 -16.74 3.36 -2.88
C GLN A 463 -15.87 4.22 -3.82
N PHE A 464 -14.59 4.38 -3.53
CA PHE A 464 -13.65 5.09 -4.39
C PHE A 464 -13.43 4.36 -5.72
N ALA A 465 -13.27 3.03 -5.68
CA ALA A 465 -13.15 2.22 -6.88
C ALA A 465 -14.40 2.34 -7.77
N GLU A 466 -15.59 2.25 -7.20
CA GLU A 466 -16.84 2.44 -7.94
C GLU A 466 -16.93 3.83 -8.59
N PHE A 467 -16.52 4.88 -7.88
CA PHE A 467 -16.43 6.23 -8.45
C PHE A 467 -15.43 6.30 -9.60
N GLU A 468 -14.21 5.81 -9.38
CA GLU A 468 -13.15 5.79 -10.40
C GLU A 468 -13.61 5.05 -11.66
N HIS A 469 -14.26 3.91 -11.51
CA HIS A 469 -14.75 3.15 -12.65
C HIS A 469 -15.85 3.89 -13.41
N LYS A 470 -16.81 4.48 -12.72
CA LYS A 470 -17.90 5.28 -13.34
C LYS A 470 -17.37 6.44 -14.18
N ILE A 471 -16.42 7.20 -13.65
CA ILE A 471 -15.89 8.36 -14.37
C ILE A 471 -15.02 7.95 -15.57
N ASN A 472 -14.28 6.83 -15.48
CA ASN A 472 -13.55 6.26 -16.60
C ASN A 472 -14.51 5.74 -17.70
N GLN A 473 -15.57 4.99 -17.33
CA GLN A 473 -16.58 4.52 -18.27
C GLN A 473 -17.30 5.68 -18.97
N HIS A 474 -17.64 6.74 -18.21
CA HIS A 474 -18.25 7.93 -18.78
C HIS A 474 -17.38 8.56 -19.86
N LEU A 475 -16.08 8.73 -19.60
CA LEU A 475 -15.13 9.23 -20.59
C LEU A 475 -15.00 8.28 -21.78
N GLN A 476 -14.92 6.98 -21.55
CA GLN A 476 -14.79 5.97 -22.62
C GLN A 476 -15.99 5.99 -23.57
N ASN A 477 -17.18 6.26 -23.04
CA ASN A 477 -18.42 6.39 -23.80
C ASN A 477 -18.63 7.79 -24.42
N GLY A 478 -17.60 8.66 -24.40
CA GLY A 478 -17.66 10.00 -24.98
C GLY A 478 -18.31 11.06 -24.10
N GLY A 479 -18.57 10.76 -22.83
CA GLY A 479 -19.15 11.69 -21.88
C GLY A 479 -18.22 12.83 -21.48
N ALA A 480 -18.79 13.99 -21.13
CA ALA A 480 -18.04 15.16 -20.73
C ALA A 480 -17.69 15.12 -19.22
N LEU A 481 -16.41 15.26 -18.92
CA LEU A 481 -15.88 15.30 -17.54
C LEU A 481 -15.99 16.73 -16.99
N THR A 482 -17.14 17.05 -16.38
CA THR A 482 -17.41 18.36 -15.77
C THR A 482 -17.36 18.27 -14.23
N ALA A 483 -17.10 19.40 -13.57
CA ALA A 483 -17.18 19.48 -12.11
C ALA A 483 -18.57 19.06 -11.57
N GLU A 484 -19.64 19.44 -12.27
CA GLU A 484 -21.02 19.06 -11.95
C GLU A 484 -21.22 17.54 -11.99
N TYR A 485 -20.69 16.89 -13.03
CA TYR A 485 -20.74 15.43 -13.18
C TYR A 485 -20.02 14.73 -12.03
N PHE A 486 -18.78 15.11 -11.75
CA PHE A 486 -18.02 14.53 -10.64
C PHE A 486 -18.71 14.73 -9.29
N ASN A 487 -19.18 15.93 -9.00
CA ASN A 487 -19.88 16.24 -7.76
C ASN A 487 -21.15 15.39 -7.60
N THR A 488 -21.95 15.27 -8.67
CA THR A 488 -23.21 14.54 -8.67
C THR A 488 -22.98 13.04 -8.46
N GLU A 489 -22.06 12.43 -9.24
CA GLU A 489 -21.76 11.00 -9.13
C GLU A 489 -21.16 10.66 -7.77
N TYR A 490 -20.26 11.49 -7.26
CA TYR A 490 -19.67 11.26 -5.94
C TYR A 490 -20.71 11.37 -4.82
N PHE A 491 -21.57 12.38 -4.86
CA PHE A 491 -22.62 12.55 -3.87
C PHE A 491 -23.68 11.44 -3.90
N ASN A 492 -24.02 10.95 -5.09
CA ASN A 492 -24.91 9.80 -5.24
C ASN A 492 -24.30 8.54 -4.60
N LEU A 493 -22.99 8.32 -4.74
CA LEU A 493 -22.31 7.21 -4.07
C LEU A 493 -22.28 7.38 -2.54
N ILE A 494 -22.02 8.59 -2.03
CA ILE A 494 -22.13 8.86 -0.60
C ILE A 494 -23.52 8.47 -0.08
N LYS A 495 -24.59 8.91 -0.74
CA LYS A 495 -25.96 8.55 -0.34
C LYS A 495 -26.23 7.05 -0.44
N LYS A 496 -25.71 6.39 -1.48
CA LYS A 496 -25.86 4.94 -1.67
C LYS A 496 -25.25 4.17 -0.50
N TYR A 497 -23.99 4.47 -0.14
CA TYR A 497 -23.27 3.73 0.89
C TYR A 497 -23.76 4.03 2.31
N TYR A 498 -24.06 5.27 2.61
CA TYR A 498 -24.41 5.66 3.98
C TYR A 498 -25.93 5.76 4.26
N GLY A 499 -26.79 5.75 3.22
CA GLY A 499 -28.24 5.75 3.34
C GLY A 499 -28.80 6.91 4.18
N ASP A 500 -29.85 6.66 4.92
CA ASP A 500 -30.52 7.64 5.78
C ASP A 500 -29.93 7.71 7.20
N VAL A 501 -28.76 7.07 7.42
CA VAL A 501 -28.11 7.10 8.75
C VAL A 501 -27.61 8.49 9.08
N PHE A 502 -27.15 9.23 8.07
CA PHE A 502 -26.60 10.57 8.21
C PHE A 502 -27.55 11.63 7.65
N THR A 503 -27.52 12.80 8.29
CA THR A 503 -27.97 14.04 7.68
C THR A 503 -26.80 14.62 6.90
N TYR A 504 -26.95 14.82 5.60
CA TYR A 504 -25.85 15.22 4.72
C TYR A 504 -25.65 16.72 4.67
N ASP A 505 -24.40 17.13 4.81
CA ASP A 505 -23.91 18.43 4.36
C ASP A 505 -23.44 18.27 2.92
N GLU A 506 -23.98 19.08 2.00
CA GLU A 506 -23.68 18.94 0.57
C GLU A 506 -22.20 19.15 0.24
N ASP A 507 -21.42 19.78 1.11
CA ASP A 507 -20.00 20.01 0.91
C ASP A 507 -19.19 18.71 0.73
N ILE A 508 -19.70 17.56 1.21
CA ILE A 508 -19.08 16.25 0.98
C ILE A 508 -18.97 15.88 -0.50
N LYS A 509 -19.79 16.46 -1.37
CA LYS A 509 -19.73 16.22 -2.82
C LYS A 509 -18.39 16.63 -3.45
N TYR A 510 -17.60 17.46 -2.78
CA TYR A 510 -16.28 17.89 -3.22
C TYR A 510 -15.15 16.96 -2.76
N GLU A 511 -15.42 15.89 -1.99
CA GLU A 511 -14.40 15.03 -1.42
C GLU A 511 -13.53 14.32 -2.48
N TRP A 512 -14.08 13.95 -3.63
CA TRP A 512 -13.33 13.34 -4.73
C TRP A 512 -12.11 14.18 -5.14
N SER A 513 -12.21 15.49 -5.05
CA SER A 513 -11.20 16.43 -5.54
C SER A 513 -9.92 16.50 -4.67
N ARG A 514 -9.96 15.93 -3.46
CA ARG A 514 -8.81 15.84 -2.54
C ARG A 514 -8.12 14.48 -2.52
N VAL A 515 -8.63 13.50 -3.25
CA VAL A 515 -8.15 12.11 -3.19
C VAL A 515 -7.05 11.89 -4.23
N PRO A 516 -5.76 11.84 -3.84
CA PRO A 516 -4.67 11.70 -4.80
C PRO A 516 -4.71 10.36 -5.54
N HIS A 517 -5.30 9.34 -4.93
CA HIS A 517 -5.39 8.00 -5.52
C HIS A 517 -6.18 7.95 -6.83
N PHE A 518 -7.07 8.88 -7.10
CA PHE A 518 -7.76 8.94 -8.39
C PHE A 518 -6.83 9.32 -9.56
N TYR A 519 -5.63 9.81 -9.25
CA TYR A 519 -4.55 10.02 -10.21
C TYR A 519 -3.70 8.76 -10.46
N TYR A 520 -3.87 7.70 -9.63
CA TYR A 520 -3.25 6.38 -9.79
C TYR A 520 -4.24 5.42 -10.44
N ASN A 521 -3.99 4.99 -11.64
CA ASN A 521 -4.90 4.24 -12.49
C ASN A 521 -5.39 2.92 -11.87
N TYR A 522 -6.65 2.84 -11.45
CA TYR A 522 -7.27 1.67 -10.81
C TYR A 522 -6.41 1.07 -9.70
N TYR A 523 -6.03 1.91 -8.76
CA TYR A 523 -5.15 1.49 -7.66
C TYR A 523 -5.93 1.08 -6.40
N VAL A 524 -6.99 1.84 -6.03
CA VAL A 524 -7.61 1.77 -4.71
C VAL A 524 -8.33 0.45 -4.42
N TYR A 525 -8.82 -0.27 -5.44
CA TYR A 525 -9.51 -1.54 -5.24
C TYR A 525 -8.60 -2.60 -4.59
N GLN A 526 -7.29 -2.49 -4.77
CA GLN A 526 -6.30 -3.43 -4.24
C GLN A 526 -6.26 -3.44 -2.71
N TYR A 527 -6.59 -2.33 -2.06
CA TYR A 527 -6.75 -2.30 -0.61
C TYR A 527 -7.88 -3.23 -0.14
N ALA A 528 -9.04 -3.13 -0.77
CA ALA A 528 -10.19 -3.93 -0.39
C ALA A 528 -10.03 -5.41 -0.75
N THR A 529 -9.46 -5.73 -1.91
CA THR A 529 -9.18 -7.13 -2.30
C THR A 529 -8.10 -7.74 -1.43
N GLY A 530 -7.02 -7.01 -1.14
CA GLY A 530 -5.93 -7.47 -0.26
C GLY A 530 -6.43 -7.74 1.16
N TYR A 531 -7.22 -6.81 1.71
CA TYR A 531 -7.82 -6.99 3.03
C TYR A 531 -8.75 -8.21 3.08
N SER A 532 -9.62 -8.39 2.07
CA SER A 532 -10.55 -9.54 1.99
C SER A 532 -9.80 -10.87 1.89
N ALA A 533 -8.74 -10.93 1.08
CA ALA A 533 -7.88 -12.10 0.99
C ALA A 533 -7.21 -12.42 2.33
N ALA A 534 -6.71 -11.41 3.02
CA ALA A 534 -6.06 -11.56 4.32
C ALA A 534 -7.03 -12.09 5.40
N GLN A 535 -8.28 -11.60 5.43
CA GLN A 535 -9.30 -12.10 6.35
C GLN A 535 -9.63 -13.57 6.07
N ALA A 536 -9.79 -13.95 4.80
CA ALA A 536 -10.03 -15.33 4.43
C ALA A 536 -8.85 -16.25 4.81
N LEU A 537 -7.61 -15.83 4.54
CA LEU A 537 -6.41 -16.59 4.90
C LEU A 537 -6.24 -16.75 6.42
N SER A 538 -6.43 -15.66 7.19
CA SER A 538 -6.34 -15.70 8.65
C SER A 538 -7.37 -16.65 9.27
N LYS A 539 -8.59 -16.68 8.72
CA LYS A 539 -9.64 -17.61 9.14
C LYS A 539 -9.23 -19.06 8.88
N LEU A 540 -8.73 -19.37 7.70
CA LEU A 540 -8.22 -20.71 7.37
C LEU A 540 -7.10 -21.15 8.33
N ILE A 541 -6.16 -20.24 8.66
CA ILE A 541 -5.05 -20.51 9.58
C ILE A 541 -5.58 -20.82 11.00
N LEU A 542 -6.58 -20.07 11.46
CA LEU A 542 -7.16 -20.26 12.79
C LEU A 542 -8.03 -21.53 12.89
N GLU A 543 -8.62 -21.98 11.78
CA GLU A 543 -9.42 -23.20 11.72
C GLU A 543 -8.55 -24.48 11.75
N ASP A 544 -7.44 -24.51 11.01
CA ASP A 544 -6.50 -25.65 11.00
C ASP A 544 -5.06 -25.14 10.81
N SER A 545 -4.19 -25.44 11.76
CA SER A 545 -2.76 -25.08 11.73
C SER A 545 -1.99 -25.59 10.49
N LYS A 546 -2.51 -26.60 9.77
CA LYS A 546 -1.93 -27.02 8.50
C LYS A 546 -2.02 -25.94 7.42
N ASN A 547 -3.04 -25.09 7.47
CA ASN A 547 -3.21 -23.99 6.54
C ASN A 547 -2.12 -22.92 6.72
N ALA A 548 -1.55 -22.79 7.92
CA ALA A 548 -0.38 -21.91 8.15
C ALA A 548 0.82 -22.34 7.28
N LYS A 549 1.08 -23.65 7.18
CA LYS A 549 2.14 -24.15 6.30
C LYS A 549 1.83 -23.88 4.82
N VAL A 550 0.60 -24.10 4.39
CA VAL A 550 0.18 -23.79 3.00
C VAL A 550 0.35 -22.30 2.72
N TYR A 551 -0.06 -21.44 3.64
CA TYR A 551 0.13 -20.00 3.53
C TYR A 551 1.61 -19.59 3.41
N ILE A 552 2.49 -20.20 4.21
CA ILE A 552 3.93 -19.93 4.14
C ILE A 552 4.51 -20.42 2.81
N ASP A 553 4.21 -21.66 2.43
CA ASP A 553 4.81 -22.32 1.26
C ASP A 553 4.25 -21.77 -0.07
N GLU A 554 2.94 -21.53 -0.17
CA GLU A 554 2.26 -21.18 -1.41
C GLU A 554 1.98 -19.67 -1.57
N PHE A 555 2.14 -18.87 -0.49
CA PHE A 555 1.98 -17.42 -0.55
C PHE A 555 3.27 -16.70 -0.17
N LEU A 556 3.71 -16.73 1.09
CA LEU A 556 4.86 -15.95 1.55
C LEU A 556 6.17 -16.30 0.81
N SER A 557 6.32 -17.56 0.41
CA SER A 557 7.55 -18.07 -0.23
C SER A 557 7.54 -17.96 -1.75
N LYS A 558 6.49 -17.45 -2.39
CA LYS A 558 6.37 -17.46 -3.86
C LYS A 558 6.88 -16.19 -4.53
N GLY A 559 6.88 -15.06 -3.83
CA GLY A 559 7.26 -13.78 -4.44
C GLY A 559 6.48 -13.50 -5.72
N CYS A 560 7.19 -13.08 -6.77
CA CYS A 560 6.60 -12.86 -8.08
C CYS A 560 6.88 -14.00 -9.09
N SER A 561 7.08 -15.24 -8.60
CA SER A 561 7.31 -16.42 -9.46
C SER A 561 6.06 -16.97 -10.15
N ASN A 562 4.88 -16.41 -9.84
CA ASN A 562 3.60 -16.69 -10.48
C ASN A 562 2.72 -15.44 -10.46
N TYR A 563 1.58 -15.51 -11.15
CA TYR A 563 0.57 -14.44 -11.11
C TYR A 563 -0.04 -14.32 -9.72
N PRO A 564 -0.25 -13.09 -9.21
CA PRO A 564 -0.70 -12.89 -7.82
C PRO A 564 -2.05 -13.56 -7.51
N ILE A 565 -2.96 -13.65 -8.48
CA ILE A 565 -4.22 -14.38 -8.32
C ILE A 565 -3.98 -15.90 -8.13
N GLU A 566 -3.05 -16.48 -8.91
CA GLU A 566 -2.70 -17.89 -8.78
C GLU A 566 -1.95 -18.20 -7.47
N VAL A 567 -1.10 -17.26 -7.02
CA VAL A 567 -0.42 -17.36 -5.72
C VAL A 567 -1.44 -17.44 -4.59
N LEU A 568 -2.43 -16.54 -4.57
CA LEU A 568 -3.50 -16.54 -3.56
C LEU A 568 -4.37 -17.79 -3.66
N LYS A 569 -4.70 -18.22 -4.87
CA LYS A 569 -5.51 -19.41 -5.11
C LYS A 569 -4.84 -20.69 -4.62
N ASN A 570 -3.53 -20.82 -4.84
CA ASN A 570 -2.74 -21.95 -4.33
C ASN A 570 -2.68 -21.94 -2.79
N ALA A 571 -2.70 -20.77 -2.18
CA ALA A 571 -2.80 -20.61 -0.72
C ALA A 571 -4.22 -20.84 -0.16
N GLY A 572 -5.21 -21.15 -1.02
CA GLY A 572 -6.58 -21.47 -0.64
C GLY A 572 -7.60 -20.35 -0.81
N VAL A 573 -7.22 -19.21 -1.40
CA VAL A 573 -8.11 -18.04 -1.57
C VAL A 573 -8.18 -17.61 -3.04
N ASP A 574 -9.26 -17.95 -3.72
CA ASP A 574 -9.51 -17.58 -5.12
C ASP A 574 -10.23 -16.23 -5.22
N MET A 575 -9.46 -15.15 -5.40
CA MET A 575 -10.00 -13.80 -5.53
C MET A 575 -10.79 -13.53 -6.82
N SER A 576 -10.79 -14.46 -7.79
CA SER A 576 -11.69 -14.38 -8.94
C SER A 576 -13.14 -14.75 -8.59
N LYS A 577 -13.37 -15.22 -7.37
CA LYS A 577 -14.66 -15.63 -6.83
C LYS A 577 -15.17 -14.60 -5.79
N PRO A 578 -16.48 -14.53 -5.55
CA PRO A 578 -17.07 -13.64 -4.54
C PRO A 578 -16.79 -14.09 -3.09
N GLU A 579 -16.58 -15.39 -2.84
CA GLU A 579 -16.53 -16.00 -1.53
C GLU A 579 -15.52 -15.37 -0.56
N PRO A 580 -14.27 -15.01 -0.94
CA PRO A 580 -13.33 -14.37 -0.02
C PRO A 580 -13.83 -13.00 0.48
N ILE A 581 -14.52 -12.25 -0.37
CA ILE A 581 -15.08 -10.95 -0.04
C ILE A 581 -16.31 -11.14 0.87
N GLU A 582 -17.16 -12.12 0.57
CA GLU A 582 -18.32 -12.48 1.40
C GLU A 582 -17.90 -12.89 2.81
N LEU A 583 -16.84 -13.72 2.94
CA LEU A 583 -16.29 -14.14 4.23
C LEU A 583 -15.79 -12.95 5.06
N ALA A 584 -15.08 -12.01 4.43
CA ALA A 584 -14.61 -10.80 5.11
C ALA A 584 -15.77 -9.91 5.59
N LEU A 585 -16.83 -9.78 4.79
CA LEU A 585 -18.02 -9.01 5.14
C LEU A 585 -18.86 -9.70 6.22
N GLN A 586 -18.93 -11.03 6.22
CA GLN A 586 -19.56 -11.80 7.29
C GLN A 586 -18.83 -11.60 8.63
N ASP A 587 -17.51 -11.67 8.63
CA ASP A 587 -16.68 -11.39 9.82
C ASP A 587 -16.94 -9.97 10.38
N PHE A 588 -17.10 -8.98 9.49
CA PHE A 588 -17.47 -7.63 9.89
C PHE A 588 -18.85 -7.58 10.56
N GLU A 589 -19.87 -8.27 10.01
CA GLU A 589 -21.19 -8.37 10.59
C GLU A 589 -21.16 -9.04 11.99
N GLU A 590 -20.40 -10.12 12.14
CA GLU A 590 -20.21 -10.82 13.43
C GLU A 590 -19.53 -9.92 14.48
N LYS A 591 -18.53 -9.13 14.08
CA LYS A 591 -17.86 -8.16 14.97
C LYS A 591 -18.81 -7.02 15.41
N ILE A 592 -19.70 -6.56 14.54
CA ILE A 592 -20.75 -5.60 14.92
C ILE A 592 -21.65 -6.21 15.99
N GLU A 593 -22.07 -7.46 15.83
CA GLU A 593 -22.92 -8.15 16.82
C GLU A 593 -22.24 -8.31 18.17
N LYS A 594 -20.97 -8.73 18.16
CA LYS A 594 -20.14 -8.82 19.38
C LYS A 594 -20.04 -7.47 20.07
N PHE A 595 -19.80 -6.40 19.28
CA PHE A 595 -19.70 -5.04 19.83
C PHE A 595 -21.02 -4.57 20.45
N GLU A 596 -22.15 -4.76 19.76
CA GLU A 596 -23.47 -4.38 20.26
C GLU A 596 -23.79 -5.09 21.58
N LYS A 597 -23.58 -6.42 21.67
CA LYS A 597 -23.81 -7.20 22.90
C LYS A 597 -22.93 -6.76 24.07
N LEU A 598 -21.72 -6.32 23.80
CA LEU A 598 -20.81 -5.81 24.84
C LEU A 598 -21.14 -4.37 25.23
N TYR A 599 -21.57 -3.54 24.28
CA TYR A 599 -21.72 -2.11 24.53
C TYR A 599 -23.05 -1.77 25.23
N PHE A 600 -24.13 -2.39 24.81
CA PHE A 600 -25.48 -2.17 25.34
C PHE A 600 -25.92 -3.24 26.32
#